data_7cce23d0a22ed18d03c8581be70598c3
#
_entry.id   7cce23d0a22ed18d03c8581be70598c3
#
_cell.length_a   1.000
_cell.length_b   1.000
_cell.length_c   1.000
_cell.angle_alpha   90.00
_cell.angle_beta   90.00
_cell.angle_gamma   90.00
#
_symmetry.space_group_name_H-M   'P 1'
#
loop_
_entity.id
_entity.type
_entity.pdbx_description
1 polymer ?
#
loop_
_entity_poly.entity_id
_entity_poly.type
_entity_poly.pdbx_seq_one_letter_code
_entity_poly.pdbx_strand_id
1 'polypeptide(L)'
;MVNMTQNEASVVDEETFSVRRSIQIAAPVDKVWRAVAEPQHISRWFGRTVLEGSGVGATGTMTFPDYDVIPLRVEEFDEPRRITYRWNNDDALGALPDSIDESTSTVFTFTLEDADGGTRLTVVESGFERTSDPRANLESHRTGWDLELDKMVTLVEGEA
;
A
#
# COMPACT_ATOMS: atom_id res chain seq x y z
N MET A 1 -20.05 2.04 22.78
CA MET A 1 -20.22 2.32 21.96
C MET A 1 -19.72 1.82 20.95
N VAL A 2 -20.14 1.49 20.54
CA VAL A 2 -19.69 0.98 19.44
C VAL A 2 -18.83 1.83 18.69
N ASN A 3 -17.88 1.34 18.14
CA ASN A 3 -17.09 2.10 17.28
C ASN A 3 -17.80 2.35 16.02
N MET A 4 -18.17 3.55 15.85
CA MET A 4 -18.91 3.95 14.73
C MET A 4 -18.05 4.15 13.53
N THR A 5 -16.74 4.11 13.66
CA THR A 5 -15.85 4.46 12.56
C THR A 5 -15.20 3.27 11.93
N GLN A 6 -15.86 2.13 11.98
CA GLN A 6 -15.33 0.97 11.32
C GLN A 6 -15.28 1.25 9.81
N ASN A 7 -14.09 1.10 9.24
CA ASN A 7 -13.89 1.39 7.84
C ASN A 7 -14.41 0.27 6.96
N GLU A 8 -14.86 0.64 5.76
CA GLU A 8 -15.32 -0.34 4.80
C GLU A 8 -14.16 -1.16 4.27
N ALA A 9 -14.48 -2.36 3.81
CA ALA A 9 -13.49 -3.26 3.24
C ALA A 9 -13.06 -2.82 1.84
N SER A 10 -11.97 -3.37 1.38
CA SER A 10 -11.48 -3.15 0.02
C SER A 10 -12.48 -3.67 -1.01
N VAL A 11 -12.51 -3.04 -2.17
CA VAL A 11 -13.37 -3.39 -3.28
C VAL A 11 -12.52 -3.74 -4.49
N VAL A 12 -12.86 -4.84 -5.16
CA VAL A 12 -12.22 -5.24 -6.41
C VAL A 12 -13.06 -4.73 -7.57
N ASP A 13 -12.39 -4.14 -8.58
CA ASP A 13 -13.02 -3.78 -9.84
C ASP A 13 -12.40 -4.67 -10.92
N GLU A 14 -13.18 -5.65 -11.40
CA GLU A 14 -12.69 -6.61 -12.39
C GLU A 14 -12.60 -6.01 -13.78
N GLU A 15 -13.29 -4.91 -14.05
CA GLU A 15 -13.20 -4.25 -15.35
C GLU A 15 -11.89 -3.51 -15.51
N THR A 16 -11.40 -2.88 -14.44
CA THR A 16 -10.15 -2.13 -14.46
C THR A 16 -8.99 -2.90 -13.82
N PHE A 17 -9.22 -4.12 -13.38
CA PHE A 17 -8.22 -4.95 -12.70
C PHE A 17 -7.54 -4.17 -11.58
N SER A 18 -8.35 -3.66 -10.65
CA SER A 18 -7.84 -2.85 -9.54
C SER A 18 -8.50 -3.20 -8.22
N VAL A 19 -7.81 -2.83 -7.14
CA VAL A 19 -8.32 -2.94 -5.77
C VAL A 19 -8.29 -1.54 -5.17
N ARG A 20 -9.37 -1.16 -4.48
CA ARG A 20 -9.48 0.16 -3.88
C ARG A 20 -10.01 0.06 -2.46
N ARG A 21 -9.44 0.87 -1.58
CA ARG A 21 -9.99 1.04 -0.22
C ARG A 21 -9.81 2.49 0.22
N SER A 22 -10.88 3.09 0.77
CA SER A 22 -10.84 4.40 1.41
C SER A 22 -11.12 4.24 2.88
N ILE A 23 -10.30 4.84 3.74
CA ILE A 23 -10.47 4.74 5.19
C ILE A 23 -10.35 6.12 5.83
N GLN A 24 -11.00 6.27 6.97
CA GLN A 24 -10.91 7.47 7.79
C GLN A 24 -9.99 7.14 8.98
N ILE A 25 -9.00 7.98 9.20
CA ILE A 25 -8.00 7.79 10.25
C ILE A 25 -8.04 8.97 11.20
N ALA A 26 -8.13 8.70 12.50
CA ALA A 26 -8.16 9.75 13.53
C ALA A 26 -6.73 10.19 13.86
N ALA A 27 -6.05 10.77 12.88
CA ALA A 27 -4.71 11.31 13.03
C ALA A 27 -4.47 12.36 11.95
N PRO A 28 -3.59 13.34 12.19
CA PRO A 28 -3.35 14.40 11.21
C PRO A 28 -2.61 13.88 9.98
N VAL A 29 -2.76 14.59 8.86
CA VAL A 29 -2.18 14.20 7.57
C VAL A 29 -0.68 13.96 7.64
N ASP A 30 0.06 14.80 8.33
CA ASP A 30 1.51 14.63 8.39
C ASP A 30 1.93 13.35 9.09
N LYS A 31 1.17 12.91 10.08
CA LYS A 31 1.45 11.65 10.78
C LYS A 31 1.15 10.45 9.88
N VAL A 32 0.02 10.50 9.17
CA VAL A 32 -0.35 9.44 8.22
C VAL A 32 0.64 9.41 7.05
N TRP A 33 1.07 10.59 6.59
CA TRP A 33 2.05 10.67 5.51
C TRP A 33 3.33 9.92 5.86
N ARG A 34 3.86 10.14 7.07
CA ARG A 34 5.07 9.43 7.47
C ARG A 34 4.87 7.92 7.44
N ALA A 35 3.68 7.46 7.83
CA ALA A 35 3.38 6.03 7.85
C ALA A 35 3.38 5.39 6.46
N VAL A 36 3.09 6.17 5.40
CA VAL A 36 3.03 5.62 4.03
C VAL A 36 4.23 6.03 3.18
N ALA A 37 5.04 6.99 3.62
CA ALA A 37 6.13 7.52 2.81
C ALA A 37 7.54 7.24 3.35
N GLU A 38 7.69 7.08 4.66
CA GLU A 38 9.01 6.89 5.25
C GLU A 38 9.26 5.41 5.55
N PRO A 39 10.32 4.82 4.98
CA PRO A 39 10.56 3.38 5.10
C PRO A 39 10.57 2.85 6.53
N GLN A 40 11.15 3.59 7.47
CA GLN A 40 11.18 3.15 8.86
C GLN A 40 9.79 3.08 9.48
N HIS A 41 8.89 3.97 9.07
CA HIS A 41 7.51 3.95 9.56
C HIS A 41 6.68 2.90 8.83
N ILE A 42 6.86 2.75 7.53
CA ILE A 42 6.19 1.72 6.74
C ILE A 42 6.49 0.34 7.33
N SER A 43 7.73 0.12 7.74
CA SER A 43 8.17 -1.17 8.28
C SER A 43 7.50 -1.55 9.60
N ARG A 44 6.81 -0.62 10.24
CA ARG A 44 6.13 -0.87 11.51
C ARG A 44 4.74 -1.47 11.35
N TRP A 45 4.14 -1.31 10.18
CA TRP A 45 2.79 -1.84 9.95
C TRP A 45 2.68 -2.69 8.69
N PHE A 46 3.50 -2.41 7.70
CA PHE A 46 3.50 -3.09 6.41
C PHE A 46 4.70 -4.04 6.36
N GLY A 47 5.21 -4.36 5.17
CA GLY A 47 6.43 -5.15 5.08
C GLY A 47 7.66 -4.33 5.44
N ARG A 48 8.74 -5.04 5.80
CA ARG A 48 10.00 -4.38 6.07
C ARG A 48 10.49 -3.71 4.79
N THR A 49 10.64 -2.41 4.84
CA THR A 49 10.92 -1.60 3.66
C THR A 49 12.29 -0.95 3.75
N VAL A 50 13.08 -1.10 2.68
CA VAL A 50 14.37 -0.45 2.54
C VAL A 50 14.37 0.24 1.19
N LEU A 51 14.70 1.53 1.16
CA LEU A 51 14.78 2.30 -0.08
C LEU A 51 16.11 3.04 -0.13
N GLU A 52 16.72 3.08 -1.31
CA GLU A 52 17.89 3.90 -1.58
C GLU A 52 17.41 5.12 -2.36
N GLY A 53 17.78 6.30 -1.88
CA GLY A 53 17.31 7.55 -2.44
C GLY A 53 16.03 8.02 -1.78
N SER A 54 15.49 9.12 -2.26
CA SER A 54 14.23 9.68 -1.79
C SER A 54 13.47 10.27 -2.96
N GLY A 55 12.13 10.32 -2.83
CA GLY A 55 11.29 10.84 -3.90
C GLY A 55 11.19 9.87 -5.07
N VAL A 56 10.79 10.41 -6.21
CA VAL A 56 10.62 9.59 -7.43
C VAL A 56 11.93 8.93 -7.81
N GLY A 57 11.87 7.64 -8.12
CA GLY A 57 13.05 6.88 -8.51
C GLY A 57 13.74 6.15 -7.39
N ALA A 58 13.39 6.41 -6.13
CA ALA A 58 13.94 5.64 -5.02
C ALA A 58 13.58 4.17 -5.21
N THR A 59 14.55 3.27 -5.04
CA THR A 59 14.34 1.84 -5.27
C THR A 59 14.84 1.04 -4.08
N GLY A 60 14.24 -0.13 -3.90
CA GLY A 60 14.65 -1.03 -2.83
C GLY A 60 13.77 -2.24 -2.77
N THR A 61 13.43 -2.64 -1.56
CA THR A 61 12.71 -3.89 -1.33
C THR A 61 11.68 -3.74 -0.22
N MET A 62 10.68 -4.61 -0.26
CA MET A 62 9.76 -4.83 0.83
C MET A 62 9.70 -6.31 1.10
N THR A 63 9.79 -6.70 2.38
CA THR A 63 9.82 -8.11 2.77
C THR A 63 8.79 -8.36 3.85
N PHE A 64 7.88 -9.30 3.59
CA PHE A 64 6.94 -9.75 4.60
C PHE A 64 7.48 -11.01 5.27
N PRO A 65 7.14 -11.26 6.55
CA PRO A 65 7.60 -12.48 7.21
C PRO A 65 7.18 -13.72 6.43
N ASP A 66 8.13 -14.65 6.24
CA ASP A 66 7.90 -15.92 5.55
C ASP A 66 7.59 -15.81 4.06
N TYR A 67 7.85 -14.65 3.47
CA TYR A 67 7.66 -14.43 2.03
C TYR A 67 8.95 -13.97 1.38
N ASP A 68 8.96 -14.01 0.04
CA ASP A 68 10.11 -13.57 -0.73
C ASP A 68 10.31 -12.06 -0.63
N VAL A 69 11.49 -11.63 -1.01
CA VAL A 69 11.83 -10.21 -1.09
C VAL A 69 11.14 -9.63 -2.31
N ILE A 70 10.42 -8.53 -2.13
CA ILE A 70 9.64 -7.88 -3.18
C ILE A 70 10.38 -6.63 -3.63
N PRO A 71 10.70 -6.51 -4.95
CA PRO A 71 11.31 -5.27 -5.44
C PRO A 71 10.29 -4.12 -5.40
N LEU A 72 10.75 -2.93 -5.06
CA LEU A 72 9.91 -1.77 -4.81
C LEU A 72 10.54 -0.52 -5.41
N ARG A 73 9.72 0.36 -6.00
CA ARG A 73 10.21 1.63 -6.57
C ARG A 73 9.16 2.71 -6.39
N VAL A 74 9.59 3.93 -6.08
CA VAL A 74 8.69 5.08 -5.98
C VAL A 74 8.47 5.66 -7.37
N GLU A 75 7.22 5.74 -7.81
CA GLU A 75 6.83 6.24 -9.12
C GLU A 75 6.34 7.68 -9.10
N GLU A 76 5.63 8.08 -8.03
CA GLU A 76 5.14 9.42 -7.84
C GLU A 76 5.39 9.85 -6.40
N PHE A 77 5.64 11.13 -6.19
CA PHE A 77 5.90 11.64 -4.85
C PHE A 77 5.44 13.10 -4.78
N ASP A 78 4.34 13.35 -4.09
CA ASP A 78 3.78 14.69 -3.88
C ASP A 78 3.41 14.83 -2.41
N GLU A 79 4.37 15.21 -1.61
CA GLU A 79 4.21 15.32 -0.16
C GLU A 79 3.33 16.51 0.21
N PRO A 80 2.35 16.37 1.10
CA PRO A 80 1.96 15.17 1.86
C PRO A 80 0.69 14.53 1.33
N ARG A 81 0.44 14.60 0.03
CA ARG A 81 -0.85 14.23 -0.56
C ARG A 81 -0.86 12.90 -1.27
N ARG A 82 0.24 12.54 -1.92
CA ARG A 82 0.17 11.41 -2.84
C ARG A 82 1.53 10.76 -3.00
N ILE A 83 1.57 9.45 -2.90
CA ILE A 83 2.77 8.67 -3.20
C ILE A 83 2.35 7.38 -3.90
N THR A 84 3.06 7.05 -4.98
CA THR A 84 2.80 5.85 -5.76
C THR A 84 4.04 4.98 -5.75
N TYR A 85 3.83 3.70 -5.47
CA TYR A 85 4.88 2.68 -5.51
C TYR A 85 4.57 1.69 -6.62
N ARG A 86 5.63 1.16 -7.22
CA ARG A 86 5.55 0.00 -8.11
C ARG A 86 6.25 -1.16 -7.44
N TRP A 87 5.66 -2.32 -7.52
CA TRP A 87 6.27 -3.53 -6.99
C TRP A 87 5.92 -4.75 -7.84
N ASN A 88 6.76 -5.79 -7.69
CA ASN A 88 6.45 -7.08 -8.26
C ASN A 88 6.07 -8.01 -7.11
N ASN A 89 4.80 -8.01 -6.76
CA ASN A 89 4.28 -8.81 -5.67
C ASN A 89 3.18 -9.73 -6.18
N ASP A 90 3.59 -10.67 -7.03
CA ASP A 90 2.67 -11.61 -7.66
C ASP A 90 2.57 -12.86 -6.79
N ASP A 91 1.48 -12.96 -6.05
CA ASP A 91 1.29 -14.03 -5.08
C ASP A 91 1.09 -15.41 -5.71
N ALA A 92 0.84 -15.44 -7.03
CA ALA A 92 0.64 -16.69 -7.75
C ALA A 92 1.91 -17.21 -8.41
N LEU A 93 3.01 -16.42 -8.40
CA LEU A 93 4.27 -16.87 -8.95
C LEU A 93 5.08 -17.62 -7.91
N GLY A 94 5.85 -18.60 -8.38
CA GLY A 94 6.74 -19.36 -7.50
C GLY A 94 7.98 -18.60 -7.09
N ALA A 95 8.39 -17.59 -7.87
CA ALA A 95 9.56 -16.78 -7.55
C ALA A 95 9.36 -15.37 -8.09
N LEU A 96 9.87 -14.38 -7.36
CA LEU A 96 9.76 -12.97 -7.75
C LEU A 96 11.06 -12.52 -8.40
N PRO A 97 11.02 -11.49 -9.27
CA PRO A 97 12.24 -10.94 -9.85
C PRO A 97 13.06 -10.22 -8.80
N ASP A 98 14.36 -10.10 -9.04
CA ASP A 98 15.28 -9.41 -8.13
C ASP A 98 15.14 -7.88 -8.22
N SER A 99 14.64 -7.38 -9.33
CA SER A 99 14.43 -5.96 -9.54
C SER A 99 13.10 -5.76 -10.25
N ILE A 100 12.63 -4.51 -10.33
CA ILE A 100 11.34 -4.20 -10.94
C ILE A 100 11.28 -4.68 -12.38
N ASP A 101 10.26 -5.47 -12.68
CA ASP A 101 9.90 -5.86 -14.03
C ASP A 101 8.58 -5.16 -14.33
N GLU A 102 8.64 -4.09 -15.12
CA GLU A 102 7.46 -3.26 -15.39
C GLU A 102 6.36 -4.01 -16.11
N SER A 103 6.73 -5.03 -16.88
CA SER A 103 5.73 -5.76 -17.68
C SER A 103 4.79 -6.64 -16.82
N THR A 104 5.19 -6.96 -15.60
CA THR A 104 4.42 -7.85 -14.73
C THR A 104 4.14 -7.26 -13.36
N SER A 105 4.43 -5.96 -13.18
CA SER A 105 4.24 -5.30 -11.89
C SER A 105 2.87 -4.68 -11.77
N THR A 106 2.50 -4.35 -10.51
CA THR A 106 1.36 -3.50 -10.22
C THR A 106 1.86 -2.21 -9.59
N VAL A 107 1.01 -1.18 -9.59
CA VAL A 107 1.29 0.06 -8.88
C VAL A 107 0.22 0.29 -7.83
N PHE A 108 0.62 0.81 -6.67
CA PHE A 108 -0.36 1.22 -5.67
C PHE A 108 -0.09 2.64 -5.23
N THR A 109 -1.17 3.41 -5.12
CA THR A 109 -1.11 4.83 -4.80
C THR A 109 -1.84 5.10 -3.50
N PHE A 110 -1.18 5.80 -2.59
CA PHE A 110 -1.83 6.35 -1.41
C PHE A 110 -2.13 7.81 -1.69
N THR A 111 -3.39 8.20 -1.46
CA THR A 111 -3.82 9.61 -1.56
C THR A 111 -4.36 10.02 -0.20
N LEU A 112 -3.89 11.15 0.31
CA LEU A 112 -4.26 11.64 1.63
C LEU A 112 -4.95 13.00 1.51
N GLU A 113 -6.02 13.19 2.29
CA GLU A 113 -6.69 14.48 2.38
C GLU A 113 -7.21 14.71 3.79
N ASP A 114 -7.26 15.98 4.20
CA ASP A 114 -7.88 16.33 5.47
C ASP A 114 -9.37 16.04 5.40
N ALA A 115 -9.89 15.35 6.39
CA ALA A 115 -11.31 15.02 6.42
C ALA A 115 -11.78 14.79 7.86
N ASP A 116 -12.85 15.45 8.26
CA ASP A 116 -13.53 15.21 9.52
C ASP A 116 -12.60 15.22 10.75
N GLY A 117 -11.64 16.12 10.76
CA GLY A 117 -10.71 16.26 11.88
C GLY A 117 -9.56 15.27 11.88
N GLY A 118 -9.45 14.47 10.84
CA GLY A 118 -8.37 13.51 10.69
C GLY A 118 -7.95 13.44 9.25
N THR A 119 -7.68 12.23 8.77
CA THR A 119 -7.18 12.00 7.41
C THR A 119 -8.03 10.95 6.71
N ARG A 120 -8.43 11.24 5.48
CA ARG A 120 -8.96 10.21 4.59
C ARG A 120 -7.81 9.71 3.76
N LEU A 121 -7.56 8.42 3.86
CA LEU A 121 -6.54 7.74 3.07
C LEU A 121 -7.23 6.83 2.07
N THR A 122 -6.84 6.93 0.81
CA THR A 122 -7.32 6.02 -0.23
C THR A 122 -6.13 5.30 -0.83
N VAL A 123 -6.22 3.97 -0.93
CA VAL A 123 -5.25 3.20 -1.70
C VAL A 123 -5.94 2.66 -2.93
N VAL A 124 -5.26 2.72 -4.06
CA VAL A 124 -5.69 2.05 -5.30
C VAL A 124 -4.50 1.29 -5.84
N GLU A 125 -4.68 0.00 -6.04
CA GLU A 125 -3.67 -0.81 -6.70
C GLU A 125 -4.22 -1.29 -8.03
N SER A 126 -3.42 -1.14 -9.10
CA SER A 126 -3.83 -1.48 -10.45
C SER A 126 -2.71 -2.16 -11.22
N GLY A 127 -3.06 -2.73 -12.38
CA GLY A 127 -2.09 -3.44 -13.20
C GLY A 127 -2.17 -4.94 -13.08
N PHE A 128 -3.19 -5.46 -12.38
CA PHE A 128 -3.30 -6.89 -12.13
C PHE A 128 -3.46 -7.73 -13.40
N GLU A 129 -3.92 -7.12 -14.49
CA GLU A 129 -4.06 -7.84 -15.76
C GLU A 129 -2.71 -8.34 -16.29
N ARG A 130 -1.61 -7.76 -15.81
CA ARG A 130 -0.27 -8.14 -16.23
C ARG A 130 0.35 -9.22 -15.35
N THR A 131 -0.32 -9.61 -14.27
CA THR A 131 0.22 -10.62 -13.34
C THR A 131 -0.10 -12.02 -13.84
N SER A 132 0.55 -13.02 -13.23
CA SER A 132 0.44 -14.40 -13.68
C SER A 132 -0.96 -14.98 -13.51
N ASP A 133 -1.72 -14.51 -12.52
CA ASP A 133 -3.09 -14.92 -12.30
C ASP A 133 -3.86 -13.72 -11.78
N PRO A 134 -4.46 -12.92 -12.67
CA PRO A 134 -5.10 -11.67 -12.26
C PRO A 134 -6.17 -11.84 -11.18
N ARG A 135 -7.04 -12.83 -11.30
CA ARG A 135 -8.11 -13.00 -10.31
C ARG A 135 -7.58 -13.41 -8.95
N ALA A 136 -6.61 -14.33 -8.93
CA ALA A 136 -6.03 -14.77 -7.68
C ALA A 136 -5.31 -13.62 -6.98
N ASN A 137 -4.57 -12.82 -7.74
CA ASN A 137 -3.85 -11.67 -7.19
C ASN A 137 -4.79 -10.57 -6.73
N LEU A 138 -5.87 -10.29 -7.48
CA LEU A 138 -6.87 -9.32 -7.04
C LEU A 138 -7.43 -9.71 -5.68
N GLU A 139 -7.82 -10.95 -5.50
CA GLU A 139 -8.41 -11.40 -4.26
C GLU A 139 -7.41 -11.43 -3.12
N SER A 140 -6.18 -11.88 -3.40
CA SER A 140 -5.11 -11.91 -2.41
C SER A 140 -4.76 -10.51 -1.92
N HIS A 141 -4.59 -9.56 -2.85
CA HIS A 141 -4.25 -8.19 -2.50
C HIS A 141 -5.41 -7.46 -1.84
N ARG A 142 -6.65 -7.76 -2.22
CA ARG A 142 -7.82 -7.22 -1.54
C ARG A 142 -7.79 -7.57 -0.05
N THR A 143 -7.58 -8.85 0.24
CA THR A 143 -7.47 -9.30 1.63
C THR A 143 -6.28 -8.67 2.33
N GLY A 144 -5.16 -8.56 1.62
CA GLY A 144 -3.95 -7.93 2.15
C GLY A 144 -4.16 -6.48 2.53
N TRP A 145 -4.81 -5.70 1.67
CA TRP A 145 -5.07 -4.29 1.97
C TRP A 145 -5.98 -4.13 3.18
N ASP A 146 -6.98 -4.99 3.34
CA ASP A 146 -7.83 -4.94 4.53
C ASP A 146 -7.01 -5.18 5.80
N LEU A 147 -6.19 -6.22 5.78
CA LEU A 147 -5.41 -6.59 6.95
C LEU A 147 -4.33 -5.55 7.28
N GLU A 148 -3.57 -5.13 6.26
CA GLU A 148 -2.44 -4.24 6.48
C GLU A 148 -2.88 -2.84 6.88
N LEU A 149 -3.89 -2.29 6.21
CA LEU A 149 -4.37 -0.95 6.56
C LEU A 149 -5.01 -0.91 7.94
N ASP A 150 -5.66 -1.98 8.37
CA ASP A 150 -6.19 -2.05 9.72
C ASP A 150 -5.07 -1.99 10.76
N LYS A 151 -3.93 -2.62 10.47
CA LYS A 151 -2.76 -2.53 11.35
C LYS A 151 -2.21 -1.10 11.37
N MET A 152 -2.17 -0.44 10.22
CA MET A 152 -1.69 0.93 10.16
C MET A 152 -2.56 1.87 10.99
N VAL A 153 -3.88 1.74 10.87
CA VAL A 153 -4.83 2.55 11.65
C VAL A 153 -4.58 2.38 13.15
N THR A 154 -4.44 1.13 13.59
CA THR A 154 -4.17 0.85 15.00
C THR A 154 -2.86 1.50 15.46
N LEU A 155 -1.82 1.40 14.65
CA LEU A 155 -0.53 1.99 14.99
C LEU A 155 -0.60 3.51 15.06
N VAL A 156 -1.14 4.13 14.01
CA VAL A 156 -1.15 5.59 13.89
C VAL A 156 -2.06 6.23 14.91
N GLU A 157 -3.23 5.67 15.14
CA GLU A 157 -4.17 6.22 16.11
C GLU A 157 -3.74 5.96 17.54
N GLY A 158 -2.99 4.90 17.78
CA GLY A 158 -2.55 4.53 19.11
C GLY A 158 -1.32 5.30 19.60
N GLU A 159 -0.61 6.00 18.72
CA GLU A 159 0.56 6.77 19.11
C GLU A 159 0.18 8.17 19.55
N ALA A 160 0.70 8.57 20.68
CA ALA A 160 0.45 9.90 21.20
C ALA A 160 1.21 10.97 20.40
#